data_b44c505bbca9284da0fc6fec96b45cc4
#
_entry.id   b44c505bbca9284da0fc6fec96b45cc4
#
_cell.length_a   1.000
_cell.length_b   1.000
_cell.length_c   1.000
_cell.angle_alpha   90.00
_cell.angle_beta   90.00
_cell.angle_gamma   90.00
#
_symmetry.space_group_name_H-M   'P 1'
#
loop_
_entity.id
_entity.type
_entity.pdbx_description
1 polymer ?
#
loop_
_entity_poly.entity_id
_entity_poly.type
_entity_poly.pdbx_seq_one_letter_code
_entity_poly.pdbx_strand_id
1 'polypeptide(L)'
;MEWNRLISAKRLGMEAHHTEGMDDRSEFLRDYDRLVFSAPFRRLQNKTQVFPLPGSVFVHNRLTHSLEVSCVGRSLGNRVSRALIERHPELKDSLISEIGNIVSAACLAHDLGNPPFGHSGERAISTYFSEGKGTELHPLLNDTEWNDITHFEGNANAFRLLTHQFNGRRKGGFALTYSTLAAIVKYPYSSYYAAGKPKFGFFHTEADTFKTIADELGLIRLSDDNEPLKYCRHPLVFLVEAADDICYQMMDIEDAFKLKLLTLDETIGLMMPFVKEQQRSRVKETFELVTDNNEQIAYLRSKVIGILIEECAEAFVKHEEEILNGTFTGSLIKHTAPRCKDAYAHCTEVAVGKIYRSRDVLDIELAGFRIINTLIELMVDAVNNPDRAYSRLLIDRVSEQYDMHAPTLFGKIQAVFDYLSGMTDVFALDLYRKINGNSLPAV
;
A
#
# COMPACT_ATOMS: atom_id res chain seq x y z
N MET A 1 2.38 22.49 10.13
CA MET A 1 1.25 21.63 10.61
C MET A 1 1.33 21.51 12.12
N GLU A 2 0.23 21.20 12.78
CA GLU A 2 0.14 21.14 14.24
C GLU A 2 -0.34 19.76 14.69
N TRP A 3 0.33 19.16 15.67
CA TRP A 3 0.02 17.79 16.13
C TRP A 3 -1.43 17.62 16.59
N ASN A 4 -1.99 18.58 17.32
CA ASN A 4 -3.37 18.51 17.82
C ASN A 4 -4.44 18.51 16.71
N ARG A 5 -4.13 19.05 15.52
CA ARG A 5 -5.01 18.97 14.35
C ARG A 5 -4.77 17.70 13.53
N LEU A 6 -3.52 17.26 13.43
CA LEU A 6 -3.13 16.08 12.64
C LEU A 6 -3.72 14.79 13.19
N ILE A 7 -3.97 14.71 14.49
CA ILE A 7 -4.52 13.51 15.12
C ILE A 7 -6.00 13.75 15.45
N SER A 8 -6.87 13.28 14.57
CA SER A 8 -8.33 13.45 14.65
C SER A 8 -9.04 12.09 14.62
N ALA A 9 -9.92 11.89 15.59
CA ALA A 9 -10.81 10.73 15.66
C ALA A 9 -12.08 10.86 14.79
N LYS A 10 -12.23 11.98 14.06
CA LYS A 10 -13.35 12.22 13.16
C LYS A 10 -13.38 11.20 12.04
N ARG A 11 -14.56 10.62 11.76
CA ARG A 11 -14.73 9.54 10.78
C ARG A 11 -15.40 10.02 9.52
N LEU A 12 -14.87 9.57 8.37
CA LEU A 12 -15.47 9.89 7.07
C LEU A 12 -16.89 9.32 6.94
N GLY A 13 -17.84 10.19 6.60
CA GLY A 13 -19.26 9.83 6.46
C GLY A 13 -20.00 9.59 7.79
N MET A 14 -19.36 9.87 8.93
CA MET A 14 -19.93 9.76 10.28
C MET A 14 -19.58 10.98 11.14
N GLU A 15 -19.36 12.13 10.52
CA GLU A 15 -18.87 13.35 11.17
C GLU A 15 -19.78 13.87 12.29
N ALA A 16 -21.09 13.59 12.20
CA ALA A 16 -22.09 13.96 13.19
C ALA A 16 -22.28 12.92 14.31
N HIS A 17 -21.64 11.77 14.22
CA HIS A 17 -21.77 10.72 15.23
C HIS A 17 -20.68 10.84 16.29
N HIS A 18 -21.08 11.22 17.49
CA HIS A 18 -20.25 11.10 18.68
C HIS A 18 -20.52 9.72 19.30
N THR A 19 -19.49 8.89 19.40
CA THR A 19 -19.56 7.63 20.15
C THR A 19 -19.54 7.98 21.64
N GLU A 20 -20.70 8.05 22.27
CA GLU A 20 -20.77 8.10 23.73
C GLU A 20 -20.38 6.73 24.30
N GLY A 21 -19.23 6.68 24.93
CA GLY A 21 -18.78 5.93 26.09
C GLY A 21 -19.15 4.45 26.32
N MET A 22 -19.50 3.64 25.30
CA MET A 22 -19.84 2.23 25.51
C MET A 22 -18.72 1.22 25.15
N ASP A 23 -17.54 1.68 24.72
CA ASP A 23 -16.47 0.80 24.26
C ASP A 23 -15.11 1.38 24.71
N ASP A 24 -14.32 0.56 25.38
CA ASP A 24 -12.97 0.93 25.87
C ASP A 24 -11.93 1.05 24.73
N ARG A 25 -12.28 0.66 23.51
CA ARG A 25 -11.38 0.75 22.35
C ARG A 25 -11.36 2.18 21.80
N SER A 26 -10.15 2.69 21.52
CA SER A 26 -10.01 3.96 20.82
C SER A 26 -10.58 3.87 19.39
N GLU A 27 -10.95 5.02 18.81
CA GLU A 27 -11.45 5.08 17.43
C GLU A 27 -10.40 4.54 16.42
N PHE A 28 -9.13 4.70 16.70
CA PHE A 28 -8.04 4.21 15.84
C PHE A 28 -7.84 2.69 15.93
N LEU A 29 -8.07 2.11 17.11
CA LEU A 29 -8.08 0.65 17.25
C LEU A 29 -9.30 0.04 16.52
N ARG A 30 -10.43 0.74 16.52
CA ARG A 30 -11.60 0.35 15.70
C ARG A 30 -11.31 0.43 14.20
N ASP A 31 -10.44 1.33 13.74
CA ASP A 31 -10.00 1.36 12.33
C ASP A 31 -9.23 0.08 11.99
N TYR A 32 -8.32 -0.33 12.87
CA TYR A 32 -7.59 -1.58 12.72
C TYR A 32 -8.55 -2.78 12.60
N ASP A 33 -9.52 -2.88 13.52
CA ASP A 33 -10.52 -3.96 13.52
C ASP A 33 -11.33 -3.97 12.21
N ARG A 34 -11.83 -2.80 11.77
CA ARG A 34 -12.59 -2.68 10.51
C ARG A 34 -11.82 -3.19 9.31
N LEU A 35 -10.52 -2.91 9.25
CA LEU A 35 -9.65 -3.36 8.16
C LEU A 35 -9.44 -4.87 8.22
N VAL A 36 -9.06 -5.43 9.36
CA VAL A 36 -8.79 -6.88 9.53
C VAL A 36 -10.02 -7.72 9.20
N PHE A 37 -11.22 -7.29 9.60
CA PHE A 37 -12.46 -8.03 9.32
C PHE A 37 -13.01 -7.79 7.91
N SER A 38 -12.38 -6.95 7.10
CA SER A 38 -12.87 -6.63 5.77
C SER A 38 -12.56 -7.72 4.73
N ALA A 39 -13.42 -7.83 3.73
CA ALA A 39 -13.20 -8.75 2.61
C ALA A 39 -11.98 -8.36 1.74
N PRO A 40 -11.71 -7.05 1.44
CA PRO A 40 -10.50 -6.67 0.73
C PRO A 40 -9.22 -7.09 1.44
N PHE A 41 -9.12 -6.94 2.77
CA PHE A 41 -7.95 -7.36 3.53
C PHE A 41 -7.74 -8.88 3.44
N ARG A 42 -8.80 -9.69 3.59
CA ARG A 42 -8.71 -11.15 3.46
C ARG A 42 -8.26 -11.60 2.07
N ARG A 43 -8.63 -10.87 1.01
CA ARG A 43 -8.21 -11.18 -0.36
C ARG A 43 -6.70 -11.03 -0.58
N LEU A 44 -5.99 -10.26 0.25
CA LEU A 44 -4.53 -10.14 0.19
C LEU A 44 -3.82 -11.49 0.37
N GLN A 45 -4.46 -12.47 1.04
CA GLN A 45 -3.89 -13.82 1.22
C GLN A 45 -3.52 -14.49 -0.11
N ASN A 46 -4.30 -14.23 -1.16
CA ASN A 46 -4.11 -14.83 -2.49
C ASN A 46 -3.64 -13.79 -3.53
N LYS A 47 -2.91 -12.78 -3.09
CA LYS A 47 -2.19 -11.82 -3.93
C LYS A 47 -0.69 -11.97 -3.71
N THR A 48 0.05 -12.11 -4.80
CA THR A 48 1.52 -12.17 -4.80
C THR A 48 2.12 -10.88 -4.25
N GLN A 49 3.14 -11.01 -3.39
CA GLN A 49 3.98 -9.87 -2.96
C GLN A 49 5.10 -9.66 -3.97
N VAL A 50 6.05 -10.56 -4.04
CA VAL A 50 7.18 -10.55 -4.98
C VAL A 50 7.26 -11.90 -5.71
N PHE A 51 7.32 -12.98 -4.95
CA PHE A 51 7.47 -14.33 -5.50
C PHE A 51 6.12 -14.99 -5.79
N PRO A 52 6.08 -15.96 -6.74
CA PRO A 52 4.90 -16.78 -6.99
C PRO A 52 4.35 -17.33 -5.69
N LEU A 53 3.02 -17.36 -5.56
CA LEU A 53 2.37 -18.06 -4.44
C LEU A 53 2.70 -19.55 -4.57
N PRO A 54 3.41 -20.15 -3.62
CA PRO A 54 4.07 -21.41 -3.82
C PRO A 54 3.18 -22.61 -3.49
N GLY A 55 3.52 -23.74 -4.15
CA GLY A 55 3.04 -25.05 -3.73
C GLY A 55 3.89 -25.73 -2.65
N SER A 56 5.17 -25.42 -2.50
CA SER A 56 6.11 -26.20 -1.69
C SER A 56 7.02 -25.40 -0.74
N VAL A 57 7.22 -24.12 -0.97
CA VAL A 57 8.05 -23.26 -0.12
C VAL A 57 7.22 -22.09 0.37
N PHE A 58 7.26 -21.82 1.68
CA PHE A 58 6.55 -20.68 2.23
C PHE A 58 7.32 -19.39 1.95
N VAL A 59 6.69 -18.50 1.20
CA VAL A 59 7.11 -17.11 0.97
C VAL A 59 6.00 -16.16 1.39
N HIS A 60 6.32 -14.87 1.56
CA HIS A 60 5.36 -13.87 1.96
C HIS A 60 4.33 -13.58 0.86
N ASN A 61 3.06 -13.49 1.24
CA ASN A 61 1.99 -12.92 0.43
C ASN A 61 1.62 -11.53 0.96
N ARG A 62 0.74 -10.80 0.26
CA ARG A 62 0.37 -9.45 0.68
C ARG A 62 -0.31 -9.38 2.04
N LEU A 63 -1.02 -10.43 2.48
CA LEU A 63 -1.64 -10.48 3.81
C LEU A 63 -0.58 -10.54 4.91
N THR A 64 0.37 -11.49 4.80
CA THR A 64 1.43 -11.64 5.80
C THR A 64 2.32 -10.40 5.83
N HIS A 65 2.70 -9.87 4.66
CA HIS A 65 3.43 -8.61 4.55
C HIS A 65 2.70 -7.45 5.25
N SER A 66 1.41 -7.22 4.95
CA SER A 66 0.63 -6.14 5.60
C SER A 66 0.54 -6.27 7.11
N LEU A 67 0.48 -7.51 7.64
CA LEU A 67 0.51 -7.76 9.09
C LEU A 67 1.87 -7.43 9.71
N GLU A 68 2.96 -7.79 9.05
CA GLU A 68 4.33 -7.50 9.48
C GLU A 68 4.61 -5.99 9.44
N VAL A 69 4.24 -5.32 8.34
CA VAL A 69 4.32 -3.86 8.22
C VAL A 69 3.52 -3.18 9.34
N SER A 70 2.35 -3.69 9.66
CA SER A 70 1.51 -3.19 10.75
C SER A 70 2.18 -3.34 12.13
N CYS A 71 2.87 -4.46 12.39
CA CYS A 71 3.62 -4.68 13.63
C CYS A 71 4.81 -3.71 13.75
N VAL A 72 5.56 -3.53 12.66
CA VAL A 72 6.70 -2.59 12.61
C VAL A 72 6.20 -1.15 12.75
N GLY A 73 5.15 -0.79 12.02
CA GLY A 73 4.53 0.53 12.06
C GLY A 73 4.01 0.89 13.45
N ARG A 74 3.38 -0.04 14.16
CA ARG A 74 2.98 0.16 15.57
C ARG A 74 4.17 0.43 16.47
N SER A 75 5.26 -0.30 16.28
CA SER A 75 6.48 -0.14 17.07
C SER A 75 7.13 1.22 16.82
N LEU A 76 7.22 1.63 15.55
CA LEU A 76 7.67 2.98 15.15
C LEU A 76 6.79 4.07 15.77
N GLY A 77 5.47 3.96 15.58
CA GLY A 77 4.51 4.95 16.07
C GLY A 77 4.54 5.12 17.58
N ASN A 78 4.60 4.00 18.32
CA ASN A 78 4.71 4.04 19.80
C ASN A 78 6.03 4.68 20.28
N ARG A 79 7.13 4.47 19.55
CA ARG A 79 8.43 5.05 19.89
C ARG A 79 8.44 6.55 19.64
N VAL A 80 7.93 6.96 18.48
CA VAL A 80 7.78 8.37 18.09
C VAL A 80 6.82 9.09 19.04
N SER A 81 5.66 8.52 19.35
CA SER A 81 4.68 9.09 20.29
C SER A 81 5.31 9.41 21.66
N ARG A 82 6.05 8.47 22.23
CA ARG A 82 6.75 8.70 23.51
C ARG A 82 7.78 9.83 23.42
N ALA A 83 8.59 9.82 22.37
CA ALA A 83 9.61 10.86 22.18
C ALA A 83 8.98 12.25 21.95
N LEU A 84 7.83 12.34 21.25
CA LEU A 84 7.08 13.58 21.06
C LEU A 84 6.50 14.10 22.38
N ILE A 85 5.94 13.22 23.22
CA ILE A 85 5.39 13.60 24.53
C ILE A 85 6.52 14.07 25.48
N GLU A 86 7.70 13.44 25.42
CA GLU A 86 8.89 13.87 26.18
C GLU A 86 9.39 15.25 25.72
N ARG A 87 9.35 15.54 24.42
CA ARG A 87 9.76 16.82 23.83
C ARG A 87 8.72 17.93 24.02
N HIS A 88 7.42 17.57 23.97
CA HIS A 88 6.25 18.44 24.02
C HIS A 88 5.32 17.99 25.14
N PRO A 89 5.62 18.29 26.42
CA PRO A 89 4.81 17.81 27.57
C PRO A 89 3.36 18.24 27.53
N GLU A 90 3.04 19.33 26.83
CA GLU A 90 1.67 19.82 26.61
C GLU A 90 0.81 18.88 25.78
N LEU A 91 1.41 17.94 25.04
CA LEU A 91 0.72 16.93 24.25
C LEU A 91 0.36 15.66 25.02
N LYS A 92 0.72 15.58 26.32
CA LYS A 92 0.56 14.37 27.13
C LYS A 92 -0.88 13.86 27.19
N ASP A 93 -1.83 14.78 27.29
CA ASP A 93 -3.26 14.47 27.40
C ASP A 93 -3.98 14.53 26.03
N SER A 94 -3.23 14.62 24.94
CA SER A 94 -3.74 14.62 23.58
C SER A 94 -3.81 13.21 22.97
N LEU A 95 -4.35 13.09 21.77
CA LEU A 95 -4.42 11.84 21.02
C LEU A 95 -3.06 11.38 20.42
N ILE A 96 -1.97 12.05 20.74
CA ILE A 96 -0.61 11.68 20.29
C ILE A 96 -0.21 10.27 20.74
N SER A 97 -0.71 9.82 21.90
CA SER A 97 -0.52 8.46 22.39
C SER A 97 -1.05 7.37 21.42
N GLU A 98 -1.97 7.75 20.52
CA GLU A 98 -2.61 6.85 19.55
C GLU A 98 -1.84 6.70 18.24
N ILE A 99 -0.73 7.41 18.03
CA ILE A 99 0.07 7.34 16.79
C ILE A 99 0.39 5.90 16.42
N GLY A 100 0.74 5.04 17.38
CA GLY A 100 1.01 3.64 17.13
C GLY A 100 -0.17 2.87 16.54
N ASN A 101 -1.39 3.15 17.01
CA ASN A 101 -2.62 2.53 16.49
C ASN A 101 -2.98 3.05 15.11
N ILE A 102 -2.83 4.36 14.87
CA ILE A 102 -3.07 4.99 13.56
C ILE A 102 -2.12 4.40 12.51
N VAL A 103 -0.81 4.40 12.78
CA VAL A 103 0.20 3.88 11.86
C VAL A 103 -0.01 2.38 11.62
N SER A 104 -0.34 1.61 12.66
CA SER A 104 -0.65 0.18 12.54
C SER A 104 -1.84 -0.08 11.60
N ALA A 105 -2.93 0.69 11.74
CA ALA A 105 -4.09 0.59 10.86
C ALA A 105 -3.77 1.05 9.42
N ALA A 106 -3.04 2.14 9.25
CA ALA A 106 -2.61 2.62 7.94
C ALA A 106 -1.72 1.60 7.22
N CYS A 107 -0.81 0.95 7.94
CA CYS A 107 0.02 -0.13 7.43
C CYS A 107 -0.78 -1.35 6.95
N LEU A 108 -1.88 -1.73 7.62
CA LEU A 108 -2.75 -2.80 7.12
C LEU A 108 -3.38 -2.45 5.77
N ALA A 109 -3.63 -1.16 5.55
CA ALA A 109 -4.39 -0.69 4.40
C ALA A 109 -3.52 -0.32 3.19
N HIS A 110 -2.19 -0.15 3.36
CA HIS A 110 -1.32 0.44 2.34
C HIS A 110 -1.35 -0.32 1.00
N ASP A 111 -1.50 -1.64 1.04
CA ASP A 111 -1.49 -2.53 -0.13
C ASP A 111 -2.89 -2.95 -0.64
N LEU A 112 -3.99 -2.45 -0.03
CA LEU A 112 -5.36 -2.87 -0.36
C LEU A 112 -5.77 -2.54 -1.79
N GLY A 113 -5.22 -1.49 -2.37
CA GLY A 113 -5.57 -1.02 -3.71
C GLY A 113 -4.81 -1.69 -4.84
N ASN A 114 -3.79 -2.49 -4.55
CA ASN A 114 -3.01 -3.17 -5.57
C ASN A 114 -3.86 -4.20 -6.33
N PRO A 115 -3.81 -4.19 -7.68
CA PRO A 115 -4.48 -5.20 -8.48
C PRO A 115 -3.81 -6.57 -8.33
N PRO A 116 -4.40 -7.66 -8.87
CA PRO A 116 -3.72 -8.94 -9.01
C PRO A 116 -2.38 -8.78 -9.71
N PHE A 117 -1.38 -9.59 -9.32
CA PHE A 117 -0.01 -9.55 -9.84
C PHE A 117 0.74 -8.23 -9.60
N GLY A 118 0.28 -7.40 -8.65
CA GLY A 118 0.96 -6.20 -8.18
C GLY A 118 1.30 -5.20 -9.28
N HIS A 119 2.56 -4.76 -9.35
CA HIS A 119 2.99 -3.76 -10.33
C HIS A 119 2.82 -4.20 -11.80
N SER A 120 2.86 -5.50 -12.08
CA SER A 120 2.57 -5.99 -13.43
C SER A 120 1.10 -5.74 -13.80
N GLY A 121 0.19 -5.95 -12.86
CA GLY A 121 -1.23 -5.62 -13.02
C GLY A 121 -1.47 -4.12 -13.19
N GLU A 122 -0.80 -3.25 -12.41
CA GLU A 122 -0.88 -1.78 -12.57
C GLU A 122 -0.43 -1.36 -13.98
N ARG A 123 0.73 -1.86 -14.41
CA ARG A 123 1.25 -1.59 -15.75
C ARG A 123 0.30 -2.07 -16.84
N ALA A 124 -0.28 -3.28 -16.69
CA ALA A 124 -1.21 -3.81 -17.68
C ALA A 124 -2.48 -2.94 -17.81
N ILE A 125 -3.00 -2.40 -16.71
CA ILE A 125 -4.13 -1.47 -16.70
C ILE A 125 -3.74 -0.16 -17.42
N SER A 126 -2.64 0.46 -17.02
CA SER A 126 -2.20 1.75 -17.57
C SER A 126 -1.85 1.65 -19.06
N THR A 127 -1.12 0.61 -19.47
CA THR A 127 -0.70 0.44 -20.88
C THR A 127 -1.84 0.08 -21.82
N TYR A 128 -2.93 -0.52 -21.32
CA TYR A 128 -4.12 -0.70 -22.14
C TYR A 128 -4.66 0.63 -22.68
N PHE A 129 -4.65 1.69 -21.86
CA PHE A 129 -5.09 3.03 -22.26
C PHE A 129 -4.00 3.84 -22.95
N SER A 130 -2.73 3.71 -22.58
CA SER A 130 -1.65 4.53 -23.16
C SER A 130 -1.07 3.97 -24.47
N GLU A 131 -1.10 2.64 -24.67
CA GLU A 131 -0.46 1.95 -25.80
C GLU A 131 -1.38 0.96 -26.52
N GLY A 132 -2.49 0.56 -25.88
CA GLY A 132 -3.42 -0.45 -26.39
C GLY A 132 -4.67 0.12 -27.04
N LYS A 133 -5.70 -0.73 -27.18
CA LYS A 133 -7.00 -0.33 -27.79
C LYS A 133 -7.72 0.76 -26.99
N GLY A 134 -7.44 0.89 -25.71
CA GLY A 134 -8.02 1.95 -24.89
C GLY A 134 -7.67 3.37 -25.35
N THR A 135 -6.63 3.56 -26.18
CA THR A 135 -6.27 4.86 -26.78
C THR A 135 -7.41 5.47 -27.60
N GLU A 136 -8.29 4.64 -28.18
CA GLU A 136 -9.45 5.10 -28.94
C GLU A 136 -10.49 5.84 -28.07
N LEU A 137 -10.43 5.68 -26.74
CA LEU A 137 -11.34 6.32 -25.80
C LEU A 137 -10.88 7.75 -25.41
N HIS A 138 -9.65 8.13 -25.72
CA HIS A 138 -9.11 9.45 -25.36
C HIS A 138 -10.01 10.64 -25.77
N PRO A 139 -10.57 10.69 -27.00
CA PRO A 139 -11.42 11.81 -27.39
C PRO A 139 -12.76 11.91 -26.64
N LEU A 140 -13.13 10.88 -25.87
CA LEU A 140 -14.38 10.78 -25.11
C LEU A 140 -14.21 11.15 -23.62
N LEU A 141 -12.99 11.43 -23.19
CA LEU A 141 -12.61 11.72 -21.81
C LEU A 141 -11.91 13.08 -21.75
N ASN A 142 -12.03 13.76 -20.61
CA ASN A 142 -11.25 14.98 -20.41
C ASN A 142 -9.82 14.63 -19.92
N ASP A 143 -8.92 15.62 -19.91
CA ASP A 143 -7.51 15.43 -19.58
C ASP A 143 -7.30 14.84 -18.18
N THR A 144 -8.13 15.21 -17.21
CA THR A 144 -8.03 14.71 -15.84
C THR A 144 -8.42 13.22 -15.76
N GLU A 145 -9.54 12.86 -16.38
CA GLU A 145 -10.00 11.48 -16.49
C GLU A 145 -8.98 10.63 -17.25
N TRP A 146 -8.42 11.16 -18.33
CA TRP A 146 -7.40 10.49 -19.12
C TRP A 146 -6.12 10.25 -18.32
N ASN A 147 -5.64 11.24 -17.58
CA ASN A 147 -4.49 11.10 -16.71
C ASN A 147 -4.72 10.04 -15.63
N ASP A 148 -5.89 10.00 -15.00
CA ASP A 148 -6.23 9.01 -13.98
C ASP A 148 -6.13 7.57 -14.51
N ILE A 149 -6.63 7.30 -15.72
CA ILE A 149 -6.65 5.93 -16.26
C ILE A 149 -5.34 5.50 -16.88
N THR A 150 -4.57 6.43 -17.47
CA THR A 150 -3.26 6.13 -18.07
C THR A 150 -2.14 5.99 -17.04
N HIS A 151 -2.37 6.46 -15.81
CA HIS A 151 -1.42 6.36 -14.70
C HIS A 151 -1.98 5.53 -13.53
N PHE A 152 -2.91 4.59 -13.78
CA PHE A 152 -3.51 3.78 -12.71
C PHE A 152 -2.47 3.38 -11.67
N GLU A 153 -2.78 3.62 -10.38
CA GLU A 153 -1.85 3.49 -9.26
C GLU A 153 -2.54 2.88 -8.02
N GLY A 154 -1.90 1.88 -7.42
CA GLY A 154 -2.46 1.13 -6.29
C GLY A 154 -2.71 1.99 -5.05
N ASN A 155 -1.88 3.01 -4.76
CA ASN A 155 -2.12 3.89 -3.61
C ASN A 155 -3.39 4.74 -3.80
N ALA A 156 -3.60 5.30 -5.00
CA ALA A 156 -4.84 6.03 -5.30
C ALA A 156 -6.06 5.11 -5.22
N ASN A 157 -5.92 3.89 -5.72
CA ASN A 157 -6.98 2.89 -5.65
C ASN A 157 -7.24 2.40 -4.21
N ALA A 158 -6.24 2.36 -3.34
CA ALA A 158 -6.44 2.08 -1.91
C ALA A 158 -7.28 3.16 -1.24
N PHE A 159 -6.99 4.43 -1.51
CA PHE A 159 -7.79 5.54 -0.99
C PHE A 159 -9.24 5.47 -1.49
N ARG A 160 -9.44 5.21 -2.81
CA ARG A 160 -10.78 5.01 -3.38
C ARG A 160 -11.51 3.83 -2.71
N LEU A 161 -10.89 2.66 -2.60
CA LEU A 161 -11.48 1.48 -1.97
C LEU A 161 -12.00 1.75 -0.55
N LEU A 162 -11.28 2.59 0.19
CA LEU A 162 -11.58 2.90 1.59
C LEU A 162 -12.61 4.01 1.77
N THR A 163 -12.75 4.92 0.80
CA THR A 163 -13.58 6.13 0.93
C THR A 163 -14.83 6.12 0.04
N HIS A 164 -14.77 5.41 -1.10
CA HIS A 164 -15.86 5.38 -2.08
C HIS A 164 -17.09 4.65 -1.55
N GLN A 165 -18.26 5.22 -1.87
CA GLN A 165 -19.55 4.60 -1.58
C GLN A 165 -19.94 3.63 -2.69
N PHE A 166 -19.52 2.37 -2.57
CA PHE A 166 -20.00 1.31 -3.47
C PHE A 166 -21.50 1.07 -3.30
N ASN A 167 -22.16 0.51 -4.34
CA ASN A 167 -23.57 0.18 -4.29
C ASN A 167 -23.91 -0.68 -3.06
N GLY A 168 -24.99 -0.33 -2.39
CA GLY A 168 -25.44 -1.01 -1.17
C GLY A 168 -24.61 -0.69 0.09
N ARG A 169 -23.64 0.21 0.02
CA ARG A 169 -22.83 0.63 1.18
C ARG A 169 -23.21 2.02 1.67
N ARG A 170 -22.86 2.30 2.93
CA ARG A 170 -23.04 3.63 3.54
C ARG A 170 -22.06 4.65 2.95
N LYS A 171 -22.38 5.93 3.06
CA LYS A 171 -21.47 7.04 2.77
C LYS A 171 -20.18 6.91 3.60
N GLY A 172 -19.05 7.32 3.03
CA GLY A 172 -17.74 7.27 3.70
C GLY A 172 -17.04 5.89 3.65
N GLY A 173 -17.56 4.96 2.84
CA GLY A 173 -16.91 3.68 2.59
C GLY A 173 -16.71 2.85 3.87
N PHE A 174 -15.45 2.69 4.28
CA PHE A 174 -15.07 1.98 5.52
C PHE A 174 -15.30 2.82 6.79
N ALA A 175 -15.62 4.09 6.66
CA ALA A 175 -15.78 5.03 7.77
C ALA A 175 -14.56 5.03 8.72
N LEU A 176 -13.35 5.09 8.13
CA LEU A 176 -12.11 5.23 8.88
C LEU A 176 -11.93 6.66 9.38
N THR A 177 -11.06 6.84 10.39
CA THR A 177 -10.71 8.15 10.89
C THR A 177 -9.90 8.95 9.86
N TYR A 178 -10.02 10.28 9.91
CA TYR A 178 -9.31 11.17 9.01
C TYR A 178 -7.79 10.99 9.09
N SER A 179 -7.26 10.83 10.31
CA SER A 179 -5.82 10.61 10.50
C SER A 179 -5.34 9.30 9.89
N THR A 180 -6.10 8.20 10.03
CA THR A 180 -5.77 6.92 9.39
C THR A 180 -5.81 7.05 7.87
N LEU A 181 -6.85 7.68 7.30
CA LEU A 181 -6.96 7.91 5.85
C LEU A 181 -5.83 8.79 5.32
N ALA A 182 -5.46 9.87 6.00
CA ALA A 182 -4.37 10.73 5.58
C ALA A 182 -2.99 10.03 5.68
N ALA A 183 -2.81 9.15 6.68
CA ALA A 183 -1.56 8.40 6.87
C ALA A 183 -1.31 7.34 5.78
N ILE A 184 -2.33 6.93 5.03
CA ILE A 184 -2.20 5.98 3.90
C ILE A 184 -1.74 6.69 2.62
N VAL A 185 -2.08 7.97 2.43
CA VAL A 185 -1.85 8.67 1.17
C VAL A 185 -0.39 9.12 1.04
N LYS A 186 0.43 8.25 0.47
CA LYS A 186 1.87 8.46 0.27
C LYS A 186 2.17 9.61 -0.71
N TYR A 187 1.30 9.83 -1.68
CA TYR A 187 1.43 10.80 -2.75
C TYR A 187 0.22 11.76 -2.75
N PRO A 188 0.15 12.76 -1.85
CA PRO A 188 -1.04 13.58 -1.63
C PRO A 188 -1.28 14.62 -2.75
N TYR A 189 -1.35 14.13 -3.99
CA TYR A 189 -1.60 14.94 -5.20
C TYR A 189 -2.34 14.13 -6.26
N SER A 190 -3.02 14.85 -7.17
CA SER A 190 -3.76 14.26 -8.29
C SER A 190 -2.83 13.72 -9.38
N SER A 191 -3.38 12.89 -10.28
CA SER A 191 -2.68 12.31 -11.43
C SER A 191 -2.06 13.35 -12.37
N TYR A 192 -2.54 14.60 -12.36
CA TYR A 192 -1.95 15.72 -13.09
C TYR A 192 -0.44 15.89 -12.82
N TYR A 193 0.01 15.60 -11.59
CA TYR A 193 1.42 15.71 -11.21
C TYR A 193 2.21 14.38 -11.39
N ALA A 194 1.58 13.36 -11.97
CA ALA A 194 2.21 12.05 -12.19
C ALA A 194 3.11 11.98 -13.43
N ALA A 195 3.27 13.08 -14.19
CA ALA A 195 4.12 13.13 -15.37
C ALA A 195 5.57 12.71 -15.03
N GLY A 196 6.07 11.65 -15.68
CA GLY A 196 7.44 11.11 -15.50
C GLY A 196 7.61 10.08 -14.36
N LYS A 197 6.71 10.04 -13.37
CA LYS A 197 6.60 8.97 -12.38
C LYS A 197 5.11 8.72 -12.15
N PRO A 198 4.56 7.56 -12.55
CA PRO A 198 3.13 7.28 -12.44
C PRO A 198 2.73 7.01 -10.99
N LYS A 199 2.83 8.02 -10.13
CA LYS A 199 2.51 7.96 -8.71
C LYS A 199 1.64 9.13 -8.34
N PHE A 200 0.46 8.86 -7.75
CA PHE A 200 -0.47 9.86 -7.20
C PHE A 200 -1.32 9.20 -6.12
N GLY A 201 -2.09 9.97 -5.35
CA GLY A 201 -2.70 9.47 -4.13
C GLY A 201 -4.22 9.35 -4.15
N PHE A 202 -4.89 9.95 -5.12
CA PHE A 202 -6.35 9.87 -5.27
C PHE A 202 -6.77 10.21 -6.70
N PHE A 203 -7.78 9.51 -7.21
CA PHE A 203 -8.42 9.86 -8.47
C PHE A 203 -9.22 11.15 -8.32
N HIS A 204 -9.54 11.80 -9.42
CA HIS A 204 -10.30 13.06 -9.37
C HIS A 204 -11.67 12.90 -8.68
N THR A 205 -12.27 11.72 -8.75
CA THR A 205 -13.53 11.41 -8.06
C THR A 205 -13.42 11.41 -6.54
N GLU A 206 -12.23 11.18 -5.99
CA GLU A 206 -11.94 11.21 -4.55
C GLU A 206 -11.26 12.53 -4.11
N ALA A 207 -11.00 13.46 -5.04
CA ALA A 207 -10.27 14.71 -4.76
C ALA A 207 -10.94 15.57 -3.68
N ASP A 208 -12.26 15.77 -3.74
CA ASP A 208 -13.01 16.54 -2.74
C ASP A 208 -13.02 15.86 -1.37
N THR A 209 -13.06 14.53 -1.35
CA THR A 209 -12.94 13.75 -0.11
C THR A 209 -11.57 13.96 0.52
N PHE A 210 -10.49 13.85 -0.27
CA PHE A 210 -9.15 14.10 0.25
C PHE A 210 -8.96 15.54 0.69
N LYS A 211 -9.48 16.51 -0.07
CA LYS A 211 -9.46 17.93 0.30
C LYS A 211 -10.11 18.16 1.66
N THR A 212 -11.29 17.59 1.89
CA THR A 212 -12.02 17.72 3.16
C THR A 212 -11.18 17.18 4.34
N ILE A 213 -10.53 16.01 4.16
CA ILE A 213 -9.66 15.41 5.16
C ILE A 213 -8.43 16.29 5.39
N ALA A 214 -7.78 16.73 4.32
CA ALA A 214 -6.57 17.55 4.39
C ALA A 214 -6.79 18.89 5.07
N ASP A 215 -7.89 19.59 4.75
CA ASP A 215 -8.24 20.87 5.33
C ASP A 215 -8.59 20.73 6.82
N GLU A 216 -9.30 19.68 7.24
CA GLU A 216 -9.60 19.42 8.65
C GLU A 216 -8.33 19.15 9.45
N LEU A 217 -7.43 18.33 8.93
CA LEU A 217 -6.16 17.99 9.57
C LEU A 217 -5.10 19.10 9.48
N GLY A 218 -5.37 20.17 8.73
CA GLY A 218 -4.45 21.29 8.56
C GLY A 218 -3.21 20.92 7.75
N LEU A 219 -3.34 20.05 6.75
CA LEU A 219 -2.25 19.77 5.82
C LEU A 219 -1.93 21.00 4.97
N ILE A 220 -0.65 21.25 4.75
CA ILE A 220 -0.20 22.40 3.94
C ILE A 220 -0.49 22.10 2.47
N ARG A 221 -1.29 22.94 1.82
CA ARG A 221 -1.52 22.90 0.39
C ARG A 221 -0.31 23.49 -0.35
N LEU A 222 0.15 22.80 -1.40
CA LEU A 222 1.31 23.17 -2.22
C LEU A 222 0.92 23.70 -3.60
N SER A 223 -0.32 23.44 -4.05
CA SER A 223 -0.84 23.97 -5.31
C SER A 223 -1.65 25.26 -5.09
N ASP A 224 -1.69 26.13 -6.09
CA ASP A 224 -2.56 27.29 -6.09
C ASP A 224 -4.04 26.90 -6.16
N ASP A 225 -4.95 27.87 -5.83
CA ASP A 225 -6.39 27.60 -5.76
C ASP A 225 -7.02 27.09 -7.06
N ASN A 226 -6.48 27.53 -8.20
CA ASN A 226 -6.96 27.17 -9.53
C ASN A 226 -6.24 25.95 -10.12
N GLU A 227 -5.29 25.38 -9.39
CA GLU A 227 -4.53 24.20 -9.81
C GLU A 227 -5.08 22.92 -9.21
N PRO A 228 -4.86 21.76 -9.86
CA PRO A 228 -5.16 20.47 -9.26
C PRO A 228 -4.55 20.29 -7.88
N LEU A 229 -5.22 19.53 -7.01
CA LEU A 229 -4.84 19.41 -5.61
C LEU A 229 -3.45 18.78 -5.44
N LYS A 230 -2.65 19.45 -4.61
CA LYS A 230 -1.36 18.95 -4.12
C LYS A 230 -1.12 19.46 -2.71
N TYR A 231 -0.83 18.54 -1.80
CA TYR A 231 -0.56 18.82 -0.39
C TYR A 231 0.79 18.27 0.05
N CYS A 232 1.28 18.73 1.20
CA CYS A 232 2.34 18.05 1.93
C CYS A 232 1.85 16.70 2.44
N ARG A 233 2.77 15.74 2.60
CA ARG A 233 2.46 14.45 3.24
C ARG A 233 2.00 14.69 4.69
N HIS A 234 1.00 13.94 5.13
CA HIS A 234 0.72 13.81 6.56
C HIS A 234 1.96 13.23 7.26
N PRO A 235 2.40 13.76 8.43
CA PRO A 235 3.61 13.29 9.10
C PRO A 235 3.69 11.77 9.29
N LEU A 236 2.57 11.11 9.61
CA LEU A 236 2.55 9.67 9.85
C LEU A 236 2.77 8.83 8.58
N VAL A 237 2.65 9.40 7.39
CA VAL A 237 3.02 8.71 6.12
C VAL A 237 4.48 8.27 6.14
N PHE A 238 5.37 9.08 6.71
CA PHE A 238 6.79 8.72 6.79
C PHE A 238 7.05 7.49 7.66
N LEU A 239 6.22 7.27 8.69
CA LEU A 239 6.29 6.07 9.54
C LEU A 239 5.71 4.84 8.83
N VAL A 240 4.62 5.00 8.08
CA VAL A 240 4.04 3.93 7.25
C VAL A 240 5.03 3.53 6.15
N GLU A 241 5.63 4.50 5.44
CA GLU A 241 6.65 4.25 4.42
C GLU A 241 7.87 3.54 5.00
N ALA A 242 8.38 3.97 6.17
CA ALA A 242 9.50 3.32 6.82
C ALA A 242 9.18 1.89 7.27
N ALA A 243 7.98 1.62 7.76
CA ALA A 243 7.55 0.29 8.13
C ALA A 243 7.49 -0.65 6.93
N ASP A 244 6.96 -0.17 5.80
CA ASP A 244 6.93 -0.89 4.53
C ASP A 244 8.34 -1.16 4.00
N ASP A 245 9.19 -0.13 3.91
CA ASP A 245 10.59 -0.22 3.46
C ASP A 245 11.38 -1.27 4.29
N ILE A 246 11.23 -1.26 5.62
CA ILE A 246 11.90 -2.20 6.52
C ILE A 246 11.44 -3.63 6.28
N CYS A 247 10.13 -3.86 6.22
CA CYS A 247 9.58 -5.20 6.02
C CYS A 247 9.90 -5.72 4.62
N TYR A 248 9.62 -4.92 3.58
CA TYR A 248 9.84 -5.29 2.20
C TYR A 248 11.28 -5.76 1.99
N GLN A 249 12.27 -4.96 2.39
CA GLN A 249 13.68 -5.29 2.18
C GLN A 249 14.12 -6.55 2.96
N MET A 250 13.71 -6.67 4.22
CA MET A 250 14.18 -7.77 5.08
C MET A 250 13.50 -9.09 4.76
N MET A 251 12.21 -9.06 4.42
CA MET A 251 11.45 -10.26 4.06
C MET A 251 11.84 -10.78 2.68
N ASP A 252 12.08 -9.89 1.71
CA ASP A 252 12.52 -10.30 0.37
C ASP A 252 13.88 -11.01 0.41
N ILE A 253 14.80 -10.55 1.26
CA ILE A 253 16.10 -11.21 1.46
C ILE A 253 15.91 -12.59 2.11
N GLU A 254 15.04 -12.71 3.11
CA GLU A 254 14.74 -13.99 3.74
C GLU A 254 14.07 -14.96 2.77
N ASP A 255 13.09 -14.51 1.98
CA ASP A 255 12.43 -15.33 0.99
C ASP A 255 13.39 -15.77 -0.13
N ALA A 256 14.29 -14.88 -0.55
CA ALA A 256 15.33 -15.21 -1.51
C ALA A 256 16.30 -16.30 -0.97
N PHE A 257 16.61 -16.27 0.33
CA PHE A 257 17.37 -17.35 0.98
C PHE A 257 16.59 -18.66 0.98
N LYS A 258 15.32 -18.66 1.39
CA LYS A 258 14.45 -19.85 1.37
C LYS A 258 14.31 -20.47 -0.02
N LEU A 259 14.23 -19.62 -1.05
CA LEU A 259 14.17 -20.01 -2.46
C LEU A 259 15.53 -20.36 -3.08
N LYS A 260 16.63 -20.31 -2.28
CA LYS A 260 18.00 -20.59 -2.71
C LYS A 260 18.52 -19.64 -3.80
N LEU A 261 17.97 -18.45 -3.92
CA LEU A 261 18.51 -17.36 -4.75
C LEU A 261 19.70 -16.68 -4.07
N LEU A 262 19.76 -16.74 -2.75
CA LEU A 262 20.89 -16.30 -1.92
C LEU A 262 21.38 -17.48 -1.09
N THR A 263 22.71 -17.56 -0.91
CA THR A 263 23.33 -18.50 0.03
C THR A 263 23.22 -17.98 1.47
N LEU A 264 23.50 -18.85 2.46
CA LEU A 264 23.55 -18.46 3.88
C LEU A 264 24.57 -17.33 4.09
N ASP A 265 25.77 -17.46 3.56
CA ASP A 265 26.85 -16.48 3.72
C ASP A 265 26.52 -15.13 3.09
N GLU A 266 25.91 -15.13 1.90
CA GLU A 266 25.41 -13.90 1.26
C GLU A 266 24.35 -13.23 2.09
N THR A 267 23.37 -13.99 2.62
CA THR A 267 22.28 -13.47 3.43
C THR A 267 22.79 -12.86 4.75
N ILE A 268 23.68 -13.57 5.44
CA ILE A 268 24.35 -13.04 6.64
C ILE A 268 25.16 -11.80 6.29
N GLY A 269 25.90 -11.82 5.17
CA GLY A 269 26.70 -10.70 4.67
C GLY A 269 25.90 -9.43 4.41
N LEU A 270 24.64 -9.56 3.96
CA LEU A 270 23.72 -8.44 3.77
C LEU A 270 23.15 -7.89 5.07
N MET A 271 22.83 -8.76 6.04
CA MET A 271 22.17 -8.34 7.29
C MET A 271 23.16 -7.92 8.39
N MET A 272 24.34 -8.55 8.49
CA MET A 272 25.30 -8.30 9.54
C MET A 272 25.83 -6.84 9.59
N PRO A 273 25.97 -6.11 8.47
CA PRO A 273 26.41 -4.71 8.49
C PRO A 273 25.48 -3.77 9.28
N PHE A 274 24.20 -4.09 9.45
CA PHE A 274 23.29 -3.31 10.29
C PHE A 274 23.65 -3.40 11.78
N VAL A 275 24.30 -4.48 12.21
CA VAL A 275 24.65 -4.72 13.60
C VAL A 275 25.92 -3.95 13.96
N LYS A 276 25.88 -3.18 15.08
CA LYS A 276 27.05 -2.47 15.62
C LYS A 276 28.17 -3.48 15.92
N GLU A 277 29.41 -3.12 15.65
CA GLU A 277 30.55 -4.05 15.76
C GLU A 277 30.66 -4.70 17.14
N GLN A 278 30.43 -3.92 18.20
CA GLN A 278 30.46 -4.42 19.58
C GLN A 278 29.38 -5.47 19.90
N GLN A 279 28.35 -5.56 19.07
CA GLN A 279 27.24 -6.51 19.22
C GLN A 279 27.36 -7.75 18.34
N ARG A 280 28.32 -7.77 17.39
CA ARG A 280 28.48 -8.89 16.43
C ARG A 280 28.99 -10.16 17.10
N SER A 281 29.79 -10.07 18.16
CA SER A 281 30.22 -11.23 18.95
C SER A 281 28.99 -11.99 19.50
N ARG A 282 28.01 -11.26 20.08
CA ARG A 282 26.80 -11.85 20.61
C ARG A 282 25.94 -12.55 19.53
N VAL A 283 25.94 -12.01 18.30
CA VAL A 283 25.25 -12.68 17.18
C VAL A 283 25.94 -14.00 16.86
N LYS A 284 27.28 -14.02 16.82
CA LYS A 284 28.05 -15.24 16.55
C LYS A 284 27.85 -16.29 17.65
N GLU A 285 27.88 -15.89 18.93
CA GLU A 285 27.57 -16.76 20.05
C GLU A 285 26.16 -17.38 19.92
N THR A 286 25.18 -16.61 19.46
CA THR A 286 23.84 -17.13 19.20
C THR A 286 23.84 -18.15 18.05
N PHE A 287 24.62 -17.92 17.00
CA PHE A 287 24.75 -18.86 15.89
C PHE A 287 25.43 -20.19 16.26
N GLU A 288 26.27 -20.18 17.28
CA GLU A 288 26.84 -21.43 17.85
C GLU A 288 25.79 -22.28 18.57
N LEU A 289 24.75 -21.62 19.15
CA LEU A 289 23.65 -22.29 19.84
C LEU A 289 22.53 -22.69 18.91
N VAL A 290 22.26 -21.88 17.87
CA VAL A 290 21.21 -22.09 16.88
C VAL A 290 21.84 -22.67 15.61
N THR A 291 21.66 -23.97 15.39
CA THR A 291 22.31 -24.69 14.28
C THR A 291 21.47 -24.76 13.01
N ASP A 292 20.16 -24.48 13.09
CA ASP A 292 19.30 -24.38 11.92
C ASP A 292 19.51 -23.04 11.17
N ASN A 293 19.81 -23.11 9.89
CA ASN A 293 20.12 -21.93 9.08
C ASN A 293 18.96 -20.97 8.94
N ASN A 294 17.69 -21.46 8.86
CA ASN A 294 16.53 -20.60 8.77
C ASN A 294 16.32 -19.83 10.08
N GLU A 295 16.53 -20.49 11.20
CA GLU A 295 16.43 -19.87 12.53
C GLU A 295 17.54 -18.82 12.74
N GLN A 296 18.76 -19.06 12.24
CA GLN A 296 19.85 -18.06 12.26
C GLN A 296 19.45 -16.79 11.47
N ILE A 297 18.88 -16.97 10.27
CA ILE A 297 18.43 -15.85 9.45
C ILE A 297 17.24 -15.15 10.11
N ALA A 298 16.25 -15.87 10.64
CA ALA A 298 15.11 -15.29 11.36
C ALA A 298 15.53 -14.47 12.58
N TYR A 299 16.51 -14.96 13.36
CA TYR A 299 17.10 -14.22 14.47
C TYR A 299 17.78 -12.93 14.00
N LEU A 300 18.63 -13.01 12.97
CA LEU A 300 19.35 -11.85 12.46
C LEU A 300 18.39 -10.82 11.84
N ARG A 301 17.39 -11.27 11.08
CA ARG A 301 16.31 -10.43 10.54
C ARG A 301 15.60 -9.66 11.66
N SER A 302 15.16 -10.36 12.71
CA SER A 302 14.48 -9.73 13.85
C SER A 302 15.34 -8.65 14.51
N LYS A 303 16.64 -8.92 14.65
CA LYS A 303 17.60 -7.94 15.20
C LYS A 303 17.76 -6.72 14.29
N VAL A 304 17.85 -6.91 12.98
CA VAL A 304 17.97 -5.82 11.99
C VAL A 304 16.69 -4.97 11.98
N ILE A 305 15.52 -5.59 12.00
CA ILE A 305 14.23 -4.86 12.08
C ILE A 305 14.21 -3.97 13.33
N GLY A 306 14.61 -4.51 14.50
CA GLY A 306 14.68 -3.73 15.73
C GLY A 306 15.62 -2.51 15.63
N ILE A 307 16.77 -2.69 14.98
CA ILE A 307 17.73 -1.59 14.74
C ILE A 307 17.13 -0.52 13.82
N LEU A 308 16.50 -0.94 12.73
CA LEU A 308 15.91 -0.01 11.76
C LEU A 308 14.70 0.76 12.34
N ILE A 309 13.88 0.11 13.19
CA ILE A 309 12.82 0.79 13.94
C ILE A 309 13.41 1.91 14.83
N GLU A 310 14.50 1.62 15.54
CA GLU A 310 15.15 2.61 16.39
C GLU A 310 15.70 3.79 15.58
N GLU A 311 16.48 3.52 14.57
CA GLU A 311 17.12 4.51 13.70
C GLU A 311 16.11 5.38 12.93
N CYS A 312 15.00 4.79 12.42
CA CYS A 312 13.95 5.55 11.73
C CYS A 312 13.14 6.42 12.70
N ALA A 313 12.85 5.93 13.91
CA ALA A 313 12.15 6.74 14.91
C ALA A 313 13.03 7.93 15.36
N GLU A 314 14.33 7.73 15.57
CA GLU A 314 15.27 8.81 15.86
C GLU A 314 15.37 9.82 14.71
N ALA A 315 15.41 9.34 13.45
CA ALA A 315 15.41 10.21 12.28
C ALA A 315 14.12 11.05 12.20
N PHE A 316 12.96 10.46 12.46
CA PHE A 316 11.68 11.16 12.48
C PHE A 316 11.67 12.30 13.52
N VAL A 317 12.03 12.00 14.76
CA VAL A 317 12.06 12.98 15.87
C VAL A 317 13.10 14.07 15.62
N LYS A 318 14.22 13.74 15.02
CA LYS A 318 15.28 14.70 14.66
C LYS A 318 14.78 15.70 13.61
N HIS A 319 14.01 15.25 12.65
CA HIS A 319 13.51 16.06 11.52
C HIS A 319 12.05 16.50 11.71
N GLU A 320 11.52 16.46 12.93
CA GLU A 320 10.13 16.81 13.25
C GLU A 320 9.71 18.17 12.67
N GLU A 321 10.53 19.20 12.85
CA GLU A 321 10.25 20.55 12.37
C GLU A 321 10.13 20.60 10.84
N GLU A 322 11.05 19.95 10.11
CA GLU A 322 11.01 19.87 8.65
C GLU A 322 9.78 19.11 8.16
N ILE A 323 9.39 18.04 8.87
CA ILE A 323 8.20 17.24 8.57
C ILE A 323 6.93 18.08 8.77
N LEU A 324 6.83 18.80 9.90
CA LEU A 324 5.67 19.64 10.20
C LEU A 324 5.57 20.88 9.27
N ASN A 325 6.71 21.39 8.80
CA ASN A 325 6.76 22.49 7.83
C ASN A 325 6.59 22.00 6.37
N GLY A 326 6.51 20.68 6.14
CA GLY A 326 6.35 20.10 4.79
C GLY A 326 7.60 20.21 3.92
N THR A 327 8.77 20.46 4.48
CA THR A 327 10.06 20.63 3.78
C THR A 327 10.93 19.37 3.81
N PHE A 328 10.59 18.39 4.63
CA PHE A 328 11.30 17.12 4.68
C PHE A 328 11.21 16.35 3.37
N THR A 329 12.35 15.87 2.87
CA THR A 329 12.45 15.16 1.59
C THR A 329 13.04 13.77 1.74
N GLY A 330 12.56 12.83 0.93
CA GLY A 330 13.02 11.45 0.93
C GLY A 330 12.29 10.56 1.95
N SER A 331 12.85 9.38 2.22
CA SER A 331 12.35 8.43 3.22
C SER A 331 13.19 8.47 4.49
N LEU A 332 12.64 8.04 5.63
CA LEU A 332 13.36 8.02 6.91
C LEU A 332 14.63 7.14 6.86
N ILE A 333 14.60 6.04 6.09
CA ILE A 333 15.77 5.17 5.89
C ILE A 333 17.00 5.96 5.39
N LYS A 334 16.79 6.95 4.53
CA LYS A 334 17.90 7.78 3.99
C LYS A 334 18.50 8.73 5.03
N HIS A 335 17.82 8.92 6.14
CA HIS A 335 18.23 9.81 7.24
C HIS A 335 18.70 9.06 8.50
N THR A 336 18.79 7.72 8.42
CA THR A 336 19.40 6.87 9.48
C THR A 336 20.90 7.06 9.53
N ALA A 337 21.54 6.49 10.57
CA ALA A 337 23.01 6.50 10.68
C ALA A 337 23.67 5.90 9.42
N PRO A 338 24.85 6.40 8.99
CA PRO A 338 25.53 5.97 7.76
C PRO A 338 25.61 4.45 7.61
N ARG A 339 25.93 3.76 8.70
CA ARG A 339 25.99 2.29 8.74
C ARG A 339 24.69 1.62 8.26
N CYS A 340 23.54 2.06 8.74
CA CYS A 340 22.24 1.50 8.36
C CYS A 340 21.86 1.92 6.95
N LYS A 341 22.08 3.18 6.59
CA LYS A 341 21.82 3.70 5.25
C LYS A 341 22.61 2.95 4.18
N ASP A 342 23.92 2.76 4.37
CA ASP A 342 24.78 2.09 3.41
C ASP A 342 24.45 0.59 3.30
N ALA A 343 24.19 -0.08 4.43
CA ALA A 343 23.77 -1.46 4.45
C ALA A 343 22.42 -1.65 3.72
N TYR A 344 21.46 -0.75 3.94
CA TYR A 344 20.16 -0.80 3.27
C TYR A 344 20.32 -0.58 1.74
N ALA A 345 21.13 0.39 1.34
CA ALA A 345 21.41 0.63 -0.08
C ALA A 345 22.04 -0.59 -0.76
N HIS A 346 22.98 -1.27 -0.10
CA HIS A 346 23.58 -2.49 -0.60
C HIS A 346 22.55 -3.64 -0.70
N CYS A 347 21.68 -3.80 0.29
CA CYS A 347 20.57 -4.77 0.21
C CYS A 347 19.68 -4.49 -1.00
N THR A 348 19.34 -3.23 -1.26
CA THR A 348 18.51 -2.84 -2.42
C THR A 348 19.20 -3.16 -3.74
N GLU A 349 20.50 -2.89 -3.86
CA GLU A 349 21.28 -3.22 -5.06
C GLU A 349 21.25 -4.73 -5.36
N VAL A 350 21.47 -5.56 -4.35
CA VAL A 350 21.42 -7.02 -4.49
C VAL A 350 20.01 -7.51 -4.81
N ALA A 351 18.97 -6.93 -4.17
CA ALA A 351 17.59 -7.29 -4.46
C ALA A 351 17.22 -7.00 -5.92
N VAL A 352 17.55 -5.81 -6.42
CA VAL A 352 17.32 -5.44 -7.83
C VAL A 352 18.10 -6.36 -8.80
N GLY A 353 19.34 -6.71 -8.46
CA GLY A 353 20.18 -7.53 -9.33
C GLY A 353 19.82 -9.01 -9.38
N LYS A 354 19.49 -9.60 -8.22
CA LYS A 354 19.32 -11.05 -8.07
C LYS A 354 17.87 -11.48 -7.84
N ILE A 355 17.08 -10.71 -7.11
CA ILE A 355 15.74 -11.10 -6.67
C ILE A 355 14.69 -10.72 -7.72
N TYR A 356 14.55 -9.41 -8.00
CA TYR A 356 13.46 -8.93 -8.88
C TYR A 356 13.65 -9.23 -10.36
N ARG A 357 14.84 -9.73 -10.75
CA ARG A 357 15.14 -10.21 -12.10
C ARG A 357 15.24 -11.73 -12.19
N SER A 358 14.86 -12.46 -11.14
CA SER A 358 14.81 -13.92 -11.19
C SER A 358 13.74 -14.39 -12.19
N ARG A 359 13.94 -15.57 -12.77
CA ARG A 359 12.99 -16.14 -13.76
C ARG A 359 11.59 -16.26 -13.20
N ASP A 360 11.46 -16.72 -11.98
CA ASP A 360 10.16 -16.95 -11.34
C ASP A 360 9.36 -15.64 -11.20
N VAL A 361 10.04 -14.54 -10.87
CA VAL A 361 9.41 -13.21 -10.79
C VAL A 361 9.02 -12.71 -12.18
N LEU A 362 9.92 -12.84 -13.18
CA LEU A 362 9.63 -12.41 -14.55
C LEU A 362 8.49 -13.21 -15.18
N ASP A 363 8.41 -14.52 -14.94
CA ASP A 363 7.32 -15.36 -15.48
C ASP A 363 5.96 -14.94 -14.91
N ILE A 364 5.88 -14.57 -13.62
CA ILE A 364 4.66 -14.01 -13.03
C ILE A 364 4.34 -12.65 -13.62
N GLU A 365 5.32 -11.78 -13.79
CA GLU A 365 5.11 -10.46 -14.39
C GLU A 365 4.54 -10.58 -15.81
N LEU A 366 5.10 -11.48 -16.64
CA LEU A 366 4.63 -11.74 -18.00
C LEU A 366 3.21 -12.31 -18.01
N ALA A 367 2.95 -13.33 -17.18
CA ALA A 367 1.65 -13.96 -17.09
C ALA A 367 0.60 -12.98 -16.56
N GLY A 368 0.90 -12.27 -15.49
CA GLY A 368 0.01 -11.30 -14.85
C GLY A 368 -0.34 -10.16 -15.79
N PHE A 369 0.66 -9.60 -16.48
CA PHE A 369 0.43 -8.56 -17.50
C PHE A 369 -0.56 -9.05 -18.57
N ARG A 370 -0.34 -10.25 -19.13
CA ARG A 370 -1.22 -10.80 -20.17
C ARG A 370 -2.63 -11.04 -19.67
N ILE A 371 -2.77 -11.60 -18.46
CA ILE A 371 -4.07 -11.90 -17.85
C ILE A 371 -4.87 -10.59 -17.65
N ILE A 372 -4.28 -9.61 -16.96
CA ILE A 372 -4.96 -8.35 -16.65
C ILE A 372 -5.25 -7.55 -17.92
N ASN A 373 -4.31 -7.48 -18.88
CA ASN A 373 -4.55 -6.78 -20.14
C ASN A 373 -5.71 -7.40 -20.93
N THR A 374 -5.85 -8.73 -20.92
CA THR A 374 -6.98 -9.39 -21.58
C THR A 374 -8.30 -9.10 -20.86
N LEU A 375 -8.29 -9.17 -19.53
CA LEU A 375 -9.50 -8.92 -18.74
C LEU A 375 -9.98 -7.48 -18.86
N ILE A 376 -9.07 -6.50 -18.81
CA ILE A 376 -9.46 -5.08 -18.95
C ILE A 376 -10.00 -4.78 -20.36
N GLU A 377 -9.37 -5.29 -21.39
CA GLU A 377 -9.84 -5.13 -22.78
C GLU A 377 -11.28 -5.63 -22.91
N LEU A 378 -11.57 -6.85 -22.46
CA LEU A 378 -12.90 -7.44 -22.54
C LEU A 378 -13.95 -6.72 -21.70
N MET A 379 -13.57 -6.30 -20.49
CA MET A 379 -14.50 -5.61 -19.59
C MET A 379 -14.80 -4.19 -20.04
N VAL A 380 -13.79 -3.46 -20.54
CA VAL A 380 -13.99 -2.11 -21.08
C VAL A 380 -14.82 -2.15 -22.37
N ASP A 381 -14.59 -3.12 -23.26
CA ASP A 381 -15.47 -3.31 -24.43
C ASP A 381 -16.91 -3.63 -24.00
N ALA A 382 -17.09 -4.48 -22.98
CA ALA A 382 -18.40 -4.87 -22.50
C ALA A 382 -19.21 -3.70 -21.95
N VAL A 383 -18.60 -2.84 -21.09
CA VAL A 383 -19.32 -1.67 -20.53
C VAL A 383 -19.59 -0.57 -21.56
N ASN A 384 -18.81 -0.53 -22.65
CA ASN A 384 -19.04 0.38 -23.78
C ASN A 384 -20.08 -0.12 -24.75
N ASN A 385 -20.28 -1.43 -24.85
CA ASN A 385 -21.21 -2.10 -25.76
C ASN A 385 -22.12 -3.07 -24.99
N PRO A 386 -22.89 -2.60 -24.00
CA PRO A 386 -23.60 -3.47 -23.06
C PRO A 386 -24.71 -4.33 -23.71
N ASP A 387 -25.21 -3.93 -24.88
CA ASP A 387 -26.30 -4.64 -25.58
C ASP A 387 -25.83 -5.88 -26.34
N ARG A 388 -24.53 -6.06 -26.56
CA ARG A 388 -23.99 -7.26 -27.21
C ARG A 388 -24.20 -8.49 -26.32
N ALA A 389 -24.52 -9.64 -26.93
CA ALA A 389 -24.81 -10.87 -26.19
C ALA A 389 -23.64 -11.28 -25.24
N TYR A 390 -22.39 -11.19 -25.70
CA TYR A 390 -21.23 -11.54 -24.89
C TYR A 390 -20.96 -10.51 -23.78
N SER A 391 -21.19 -9.22 -24.05
CA SER A 391 -21.05 -8.15 -23.06
C SER A 391 -22.00 -8.34 -21.88
N ARG A 392 -23.26 -8.71 -22.14
CA ARG A 392 -24.24 -9.02 -21.10
C ARG A 392 -23.73 -10.13 -20.17
N LEU A 393 -23.22 -11.23 -20.73
CA LEU A 393 -22.69 -12.34 -19.93
C LEU A 393 -21.52 -11.91 -19.04
N LEU A 394 -20.65 -11.02 -19.53
CA LEU A 394 -19.54 -10.49 -18.74
C LEU A 394 -20.02 -9.57 -17.61
N ILE A 395 -20.96 -8.66 -17.91
CA ILE A 395 -21.53 -7.71 -16.94
C ILE A 395 -22.33 -8.44 -15.87
N ASP A 396 -23.21 -9.37 -16.26
CA ASP A 396 -24.06 -10.16 -15.35
C ASP A 396 -23.24 -11.00 -14.35
N ARG A 397 -21.98 -11.30 -14.70
CA ARG A 397 -21.05 -12.00 -13.80
C ARG A 397 -20.46 -11.11 -12.72
N VAL A 398 -20.49 -9.80 -12.88
CA VAL A 398 -19.92 -8.83 -11.93
C VAL A 398 -20.89 -8.61 -10.76
N SER A 399 -20.35 -8.52 -9.55
CA SER A 399 -21.18 -8.21 -8.38
C SER A 399 -21.79 -6.81 -8.51
N GLU A 400 -23.08 -6.69 -8.15
CA GLU A 400 -23.86 -5.43 -8.17
C GLU A 400 -23.25 -4.29 -7.34
N GLN A 401 -22.28 -4.59 -6.48
CA GLN A 401 -21.54 -3.55 -5.75
C GLN A 401 -20.77 -2.61 -6.69
N TYR A 402 -20.37 -3.09 -7.89
CA TYR A 402 -19.65 -2.31 -8.89
C TYR A 402 -20.62 -1.80 -9.94
N ASP A 403 -20.71 -0.49 -10.14
CA ASP A 403 -21.67 0.12 -11.05
C ASP A 403 -21.22 0.05 -12.51
N MET A 404 -21.38 -1.13 -13.13
CA MET A 404 -21.05 -1.34 -14.56
C MET A 404 -21.97 -0.54 -15.51
N HIS A 405 -23.05 0.05 -15.00
CA HIS A 405 -23.99 0.90 -15.73
C HIS A 405 -23.87 2.38 -15.36
N ALA A 406 -22.76 2.79 -14.76
CA ALA A 406 -22.50 4.18 -14.40
C ALA A 406 -22.84 5.15 -15.57
N PRO A 407 -23.37 6.36 -15.28
CA PRO A 407 -23.87 7.27 -16.31
C PRO A 407 -22.79 7.83 -17.23
N THR A 408 -21.53 7.85 -16.78
CA THR A 408 -20.39 8.37 -17.55
C THR A 408 -19.46 7.24 -17.99
N LEU A 409 -18.75 7.46 -19.10
CA LEU A 409 -17.72 6.53 -19.59
C LEU A 409 -16.64 6.30 -18.52
N PHE A 410 -16.16 7.38 -17.91
CA PHE A 410 -15.16 7.32 -16.85
C PHE A 410 -15.65 6.50 -15.65
N GLY A 411 -16.88 6.72 -15.20
CA GLY A 411 -17.49 5.94 -14.11
C GLY A 411 -17.56 4.45 -14.41
N LYS A 412 -17.89 4.06 -15.65
CA LYS A 412 -17.87 2.67 -16.09
C LYS A 412 -16.47 2.07 -16.06
N ILE A 413 -15.46 2.83 -16.54
CA ILE A 413 -14.05 2.42 -16.49
C ILE A 413 -13.59 2.25 -15.04
N GLN A 414 -13.95 3.19 -14.17
CA GLN A 414 -13.63 3.06 -12.74
C GLN A 414 -14.27 1.83 -12.10
N ALA A 415 -15.51 1.51 -12.42
CA ALA A 415 -16.17 0.28 -11.95
C ALA A 415 -15.43 -0.98 -12.43
N VAL A 416 -14.89 -0.97 -13.65
CA VAL A 416 -14.01 -2.04 -14.15
C VAL A 416 -12.70 -2.10 -13.33
N PHE A 417 -12.08 -0.96 -13.02
CA PHE A 417 -10.88 -0.93 -12.16
C PHE A 417 -11.17 -1.50 -10.77
N ASP A 418 -12.27 -1.08 -10.15
CA ASP A 418 -12.70 -1.57 -8.84
C ASP A 418 -12.91 -3.09 -8.84
N TYR A 419 -13.50 -3.62 -9.90
CA TYR A 419 -13.70 -5.05 -10.06
C TYR A 419 -12.40 -5.82 -10.27
N LEU A 420 -11.56 -5.36 -11.20
CA LEU A 420 -10.29 -6.03 -11.51
C LEU A 420 -9.31 -5.96 -10.33
N SER A 421 -9.14 -4.78 -9.71
CA SER A 421 -8.25 -4.62 -8.56
C SER A 421 -8.75 -5.37 -7.32
N GLY A 422 -10.05 -5.58 -7.22
CA GLY A 422 -10.67 -6.40 -6.17
C GLY A 422 -10.44 -7.91 -6.31
N MET A 423 -9.92 -8.40 -7.43
CA MET A 423 -9.61 -9.82 -7.63
C MET A 423 -8.37 -10.26 -6.86
N THR A 424 -8.27 -11.56 -6.59
CA THR A 424 -7.02 -12.22 -6.24
C THR A 424 -6.32 -12.73 -7.51
N ASP A 425 -5.04 -13.05 -7.44
CA ASP A 425 -4.29 -13.61 -8.57
C ASP A 425 -4.93 -14.92 -9.07
N VAL A 426 -5.32 -15.77 -8.12
CA VAL A 426 -5.99 -17.04 -8.42
C VAL A 426 -7.33 -16.83 -9.13
N PHE A 427 -8.14 -15.86 -8.64
CA PHE A 427 -9.43 -15.55 -9.26
C PHE A 427 -9.26 -14.95 -10.65
N ALA A 428 -8.31 -14.03 -10.84
CA ALA A 428 -8.02 -13.43 -12.15
C ALA A 428 -7.56 -14.48 -13.17
N LEU A 429 -6.69 -15.41 -12.76
CA LEU A 429 -6.23 -16.52 -13.60
C LEU A 429 -7.38 -17.47 -13.95
N ASP A 430 -8.22 -17.84 -12.98
CA ASP A 430 -9.38 -18.72 -13.21
C ASP A 430 -10.40 -18.08 -14.18
N LEU A 431 -10.69 -16.79 -13.97
CA LEU A 431 -11.57 -16.04 -14.86
C LEU A 431 -11.00 -15.97 -16.28
N TYR A 432 -9.71 -15.65 -16.42
CA TYR A 432 -9.02 -15.63 -17.71
C TYR A 432 -9.12 -16.98 -18.44
N ARG A 433 -8.90 -18.09 -17.74
CA ARG A 433 -9.01 -19.44 -18.31
C ARG A 433 -10.45 -19.74 -18.78
N LYS A 434 -11.44 -19.41 -17.98
CA LYS A 434 -12.87 -19.62 -18.31
C LYS A 434 -13.29 -18.79 -19.53
N ILE A 435 -12.92 -17.52 -19.58
CA ILE A 435 -13.25 -16.62 -20.69
C ILE A 435 -12.61 -17.10 -22.01
N ASN A 436 -11.39 -17.63 -21.94
CA ASN A 436 -10.70 -18.17 -23.12
C ASN A 436 -11.06 -19.63 -23.45
N GLY A 437 -12.00 -20.24 -22.74
CA GLY A 437 -12.43 -21.63 -22.97
C GLY A 437 -11.39 -22.69 -22.56
N ASN A 438 -10.36 -22.30 -21.81
CA ASN A 438 -9.27 -23.19 -21.36
C ASN A 438 -9.63 -24.00 -20.10
N SER A 439 -10.73 -23.67 -19.45
CA SER A 439 -11.31 -24.47 -18.37
C SER A 439 -12.83 -24.24 -18.33
N LEU A 440 -13.57 -25.28 -17.96
CA LEU A 440 -15.00 -25.19 -17.69
C LEU A 440 -15.22 -25.17 -16.17
N PRO A 441 -16.37 -24.61 -15.69
CA PRO A 441 -16.74 -24.73 -14.29
C PRO A 441 -16.75 -26.21 -13.89
N ALA A 442 -16.10 -26.56 -12.78
CA ALA A 442 -16.30 -27.86 -12.16
C ALA A 442 -17.73 -27.90 -11.60
N VAL A 443 -18.48 -28.93 -11.95
CA VAL A 443 -19.83 -29.20 -11.44
C VAL A 443 -19.69 -29.89 -10.09
#